data_1c521faff3878081b9387a3cbfcd6ac8
#
_entry.id   1c521faff3878081b9387a3cbfcd6ac8
#
_cell.length_a   1.000
_cell.length_b   1.000
_cell.length_c   1.000
_cell.angle_alpha   90.00
_cell.angle_beta   90.00
_cell.angle_gamma   90.00
#
_symmetry.space_group_name_H-M   'P 1'
#
loop_
_entity.id
_entity.type
_entity.pdbx_description
1 polymer ?
#
loop_
_entity_poly.entity_id
_entity_poly.type
_entity_poly.pdbx_seq_one_letter_code
_entity_poly.pdbx_strand_id
1 'polypeptide(L)'
;PRSYSEKLELMLAAFEEVYPDKGFMLVVDEMLAYLKGRSEPAKLNRDLQVLQALGQMSDRTHFRMVFGVQELIYRSPEFQFAKDMLGRVNERYVDLTIQKEDVQFIVQQRLLQKNEHQKAQIRKHLSQFTTMFPHMNNNLETYVNLFPVHPSYFENFSLIRIGKSQREVLKTLSKKFSTIINDEVPTDKPGLICYDSYWQDMLGNVDLNADPDVSKVSSITA
;
A
#
# COMPACT_ATOMS: atom_id res chain seq x y z
N PRO A 1 23.74 -8.50 34.30
CA PRO A 1 22.81 -8.87 33.22
C PRO A 1 23.32 -8.25 31.91
N ARG A 2 23.50 -9.10 30.88
CA ARG A 2 23.95 -8.66 29.56
C ARG A 2 22.98 -7.63 28.97
N SER A 3 23.51 -6.66 28.25
CA SER A 3 22.70 -5.68 27.51
C SER A 3 21.91 -6.34 26.39
N TYR A 4 20.90 -5.66 25.84
CA TYR A 4 20.15 -6.17 24.68
C TYR A 4 21.07 -6.37 23.48
N SER A 5 22.02 -5.45 23.23
CA SER A 5 22.99 -5.56 22.14
C SER A 5 23.84 -6.82 22.28
N GLU A 6 24.41 -7.10 23.47
CA GLU A 6 25.21 -8.30 23.71
C GLU A 6 24.43 -9.61 23.50
N LYS A 7 23.14 -9.62 23.87
CA LYS A 7 22.29 -10.81 23.64
C LYS A 7 22.04 -11.04 22.16
N LEU A 8 21.79 -9.95 21.41
CA LEU A 8 21.58 -10.01 19.97
C LEU A 8 22.86 -10.41 19.22
N GLU A 9 24.01 -9.87 19.61
CA GLU A 9 25.31 -10.25 19.05
C GLU A 9 25.57 -11.75 19.24
N LEU A 10 25.33 -12.28 20.44
CA LEU A 10 25.47 -13.71 20.71
C LEU A 10 24.50 -14.56 19.88
N MET A 11 23.26 -14.11 19.72
CA MET A 11 22.27 -14.80 18.90
C MET A 11 22.70 -14.82 17.42
N LEU A 12 23.17 -13.69 16.90
CA LEU A 12 23.62 -13.59 15.50
C LEU A 12 24.91 -14.38 15.26
N ALA A 13 25.85 -14.35 16.19
CA ALA A 13 27.07 -15.17 16.12
C ALA A 13 26.75 -16.68 16.08
N ALA A 14 25.82 -17.13 16.94
CA ALA A 14 25.37 -18.52 16.92
C ALA A 14 24.62 -18.88 15.62
N PHE A 15 23.86 -17.94 15.05
CA PHE A 15 23.21 -18.15 13.75
C PHE A 15 24.23 -18.24 12.63
N GLU A 16 25.23 -17.37 12.59
CA GLU A 16 26.29 -17.34 11.57
C GLU A 16 27.18 -18.59 11.64
N GLU A 17 27.43 -19.14 12.83
CA GLU A 17 28.13 -20.41 13.02
C GLU A 17 27.39 -21.58 12.36
N VAL A 18 26.05 -21.61 12.45
CA VAL A 18 25.22 -22.66 11.85
C VAL A 18 24.95 -22.41 10.36
N TYR A 19 24.86 -21.14 9.95
CA TYR A 19 24.50 -20.72 8.59
C TYR A 19 25.45 -19.64 8.05
N PRO A 20 26.71 -19.97 7.76
CA PRO A 20 27.75 -18.97 7.44
C PRO A 20 27.48 -18.15 6.17
N ASP A 21 26.73 -18.70 5.21
CA ASP A 21 26.43 -18.04 3.94
C ASP A 21 25.03 -17.37 3.92
N LYS A 22 24.36 -17.26 5.07
CA LYS A 22 23.01 -16.71 5.14
C LYS A 22 22.95 -15.48 6.03
N GLY A 23 22.08 -14.55 5.66
CA GLY A 23 21.70 -13.45 6.51
C GLY A 23 20.44 -13.78 7.33
N PHE A 24 20.28 -13.11 8.45
CA PHE A 24 19.05 -13.17 9.27
C PHE A 24 18.20 -11.94 9.00
N MET A 25 16.94 -12.13 8.58
CA MET A 25 15.99 -11.04 8.36
C MET A 25 14.85 -11.11 9.38
N LEU A 26 14.63 -10.01 10.10
CA LEU A 26 13.49 -9.81 10.99
C LEU A 26 12.46 -8.94 10.27
N VAL A 27 11.25 -9.43 10.11
CA VAL A 27 10.11 -8.66 9.58
C VAL A 27 9.10 -8.47 10.71
N VAL A 28 8.76 -7.22 10.98
CA VAL A 28 7.78 -6.84 12.02
C VAL A 28 6.71 -5.98 11.37
N ASP A 29 5.47 -6.46 11.36
CA ASP A 29 4.32 -5.69 10.90
C ASP A 29 3.66 -4.93 12.07
N GLU A 30 2.94 -3.86 11.75
CA GLU A 30 2.20 -3.01 12.70
C GLU A 30 3.07 -2.44 13.84
N MET A 31 4.34 -2.12 13.56
CA MET A 31 5.27 -1.56 14.56
C MET A 31 4.73 -0.27 15.20
N LEU A 32 4.06 0.59 14.42
CA LEU A 32 3.47 1.81 14.94
C LEU A 32 2.36 1.54 15.98
N ALA A 33 1.49 0.56 15.73
CA ALA A 33 0.44 0.17 16.66
C ALA A 33 1.03 -0.38 17.97
N TYR A 34 2.12 -1.15 17.87
CA TYR A 34 2.86 -1.62 19.05
C TYR A 34 3.39 -0.45 19.88
N LEU A 35 4.05 0.54 19.26
CA LEU A 35 4.60 1.70 19.95
C LEU A 35 3.49 2.59 20.55
N LYS A 36 2.38 2.79 19.84
CA LYS A 36 1.20 3.53 20.36
C LYS A 36 0.55 2.86 21.56
N GLY A 37 0.61 1.55 21.66
CA GLY A 37 0.16 0.79 22.83
C GLY A 37 1.01 0.98 24.10
N ARG A 38 2.16 1.68 24.00
CA ARG A 38 3.03 1.98 25.14
C ARG A 38 2.55 3.23 25.89
N SER A 39 1.75 3.05 26.92
CA SER A 39 1.20 4.15 27.73
C SER A 39 2.25 4.88 28.59
N GLU A 40 3.41 4.26 28.84
CA GLU A 40 4.46 4.82 29.70
C GLU A 40 5.65 5.30 28.85
N PRO A 41 6.06 6.59 28.95
CA PRO A 41 7.22 7.12 28.24
C PRO A 41 8.51 6.33 28.46
N ALA A 42 8.73 5.81 29.68
CA ALA A 42 9.90 5.02 30.01
C ALA A 42 9.96 3.69 29.24
N LYS A 43 8.81 3.04 29.02
CA LYS A 43 8.73 1.81 28.24
C LYS A 43 8.97 2.10 26.76
N LEU A 44 8.37 3.17 26.23
CA LEU A 44 8.61 3.60 24.86
C LEU A 44 10.09 3.90 24.61
N ASN A 45 10.73 4.68 25.50
CA ASN A 45 12.15 4.99 25.39
C ASN A 45 13.03 3.73 25.37
N ARG A 46 12.69 2.73 26.16
CA ARG A 46 13.39 1.44 26.15
C ARG A 46 13.24 0.72 24.81
N ASP A 47 12.02 0.69 24.28
CA ASP A 47 11.76 0.04 23.00
C ASP A 47 12.48 0.77 21.85
N LEU A 48 12.52 2.11 21.85
CA LEU A 48 13.28 2.91 20.88
C LEU A 48 14.80 2.67 21.00
N GLN A 49 15.34 2.47 22.20
CA GLN A 49 16.75 2.08 22.38
C GLN A 49 17.04 0.70 21.78
N VAL A 50 16.11 -0.25 21.91
CA VAL A 50 16.25 -1.57 21.27
C VAL A 50 16.24 -1.43 19.75
N LEU A 51 15.33 -0.62 19.17
CA LEU A 51 15.30 -0.36 17.73
C LEU A 51 16.60 0.27 17.23
N GLN A 52 17.14 1.23 17.99
CA GLN A 52 18.42 1.85 17.66
C GLN A 52 19.57 0.83 17.69
N ALA A 53 19.62 -0.02 18.70
CA ALA A 53 20.63 -1.08 18.81
C ALA A 53 20.54 -2.08 17.67
N LEU A 54 19.32 -2.49 17.29
CA LEU A 54 19.08 -3.36 16.13
C LEU A 54 19.54 -2.72 14.81
N GLY A 55 19.26 -1.42 14.61
CA GLY A 55 19.75 -0.68 13.44
C GLY A 55 21.28 -0.65 13.39
N GLN A 56 21.97 -0.44 14.52
CA GLN A 56 23.43 -0.46 14.60
C GLN A 56 24.04 -1.83 14.27
N MET A 57 23.34 -2.91 14.61
CA MET A 57 23.78 -4.27 14.30
C MET A 57 23.72 -4.59 12.81
N SER A 58 22.74 -4.03 12.09
CA SER A 58 22.65 -4.23 10.63
C SER A 58 23.82 -3.62 9.86
N ASP A 59 24.51 -2.64 10.43
CA ASP A 59 25.71 -2.05 9.83
C ASP A 59 26.95 -2.99 9.92
N ARG A 60 26.95 -3.92 10.87
CA ARG A 60 28.13 -4.73 11.23
C ARG A 60 27.98 -6.21 10.94
N THR A 61 26.76 -6.66 10.64
CA THR A 61 26.44 -8.09 10.48
C THR A 61 25.56 -8.32 9.25
N HIS A 62 25.31 -9.57 8.89
CA HIS A 62 24.31 -9.95 7.88
C HIS A 62 22.85 -9.95 8.40
N PHE A 63 22.60 -9.18 9.46
CA PHE A 63 21.27 -8.94 9.98
C PHE A 63 20.58 -7.83 9.21
N ARG A 64 19.31 -8.03 8.87
CA ARG A 64 18.45 -7.00 8.25
C ARG A 64 17.09 -7.02 8.92
N MET A 65 16.41 -5.86 8.92
CA MET A 65 15.07 -5.77 9.47
C MET A 65 14.17 -4.87 8.62
N VAL A 66 12.90 -5.21 8.58
CA VAL A 66 11.85 -4.48 7.86
C VAL A 66 10.69 -4.26 8.82
N PHE A 67 10.23 -3.02 8.89
CA PHE A 67 9.05 -2.65 9.67
C PHE A 67 7.92 -2.24 8.74
N GLY A 68 6.75 -2.87 8.88
CA GLY A 68 5.50 -2.40 8.31
C GLY A 68 4.90 -1.30 9.20
N VAL A 69 4.70 -0.10 8.63
CA VAL A 69 4.10 1.04 9.32
C VAL A 69 3.06 1.71 8.42
N GLN A 70 1.98 2.21 8.99
CA GLN A 70 0.94 2.92 8.23
C GLN A 70 1.28 4.40 8.01
N GLU A 71 2.04 4.99 8.91
CA GLU A 71 2.59 6.34 8.83
C GLU A 71 4.01 6.36 9.40
N LEU A 72 4.79 7.35 9.02
CA LEU A 72 6.14 7.50 9.53
C LEU A 72 6.10 7.85 11.03
N ILE A 73 6.70 7.00 11.86
CA ILE A 73 6.64 7.08 13.32
C ILE A 73 7.06 8.47 13.83
N TYR A 74 8.12 9.06 13.24
CA TYR A 74 8.65 10.37 13.64
C TYR A 74 7.75 11.56 13.22
N ARG A 75 6.73 11.33 12.39
CA ARG A 75 5.73 12.36 12.00
C ARG A 75 4.47 12.28 12.86
N SER A 76 4.29 11.22 13.62
CA SER A 76 3.09 11.07 14.47
C SER A 76 3.10 12.07 15.62
N PRO A 77 2.04 12.88 15.78
CA PRO A 77 1.93 13.86 16.87
C PRO A 77 2.06 13.26 18.27
N GLU A 78 1.66 12.00 18.41
CA GLU A 78 1.67 11.26 19.68
C GLU A 78 3.09 11.05 20.22
N PHE A 79 4.12 11.11 19.36
CA PHE A 79 5.52 10.87 19.73
C PHE A 79 6.40 12.11 19.75
N GLN A 80 5.80 13.30 19.75
CA GLN A 80 6.57 14.57 19.76
C GLN A 80 7.52 14.67 20.96
N PHE A 81 7.15 14.10 22.12
CA PHE A 81 8.01 14.06 23.31
C PHE A 81 9.28 13.20 23.13
N ALA A 82 9.30 12.29 22.19
CA ALA A 82 10.43 11.42 21.88
C ALA A 82 11.16 11.80 20.57
N LYS A 83 10.94 13.02 20.05
CA LYS A 83 11.42 13.47 18.73
C LYS A 83 12.91 13.24 18.49
N ASP A 84 13.75 13.59 19.47
CA ASP A 84 15.20 13.46 19.33
C ASP A 84 15.65 11.98 19.26
N MET A 85 14.98 11.12 20.02
CA MET A 85 15.26 9.69 20.00
C MET A 85 14.77 9.05 18.71
N LEU A 86 13.59 9.43 18.24
CA LEU A 86 13.05 9.01 16.96
C LEU A 86 13.91 9.48 15.78
N GLY A 87 14.50 10.68 15.86
CA GLY A 87 15.47 11.17 14.88
C GLY A 87 16.67 10.22 14.75
N ARG A 88 17.26 9.82 15.87
CA ARG A 88 18.40 8.86 15.88
C ARG A 88 18.01 7.46 15.38
N VAL A 89 16.78 7.02 15.64
CA VAL A 89 16.26 5.77 15.05
C VAL A 89 16.13 5.93 13.54
N ASN A 90 15.52 7.03 13.08
CA ASN A 90 15.30 7.29 11.67
C ASN A 90 16.59 7.36 10.83
N GLU A 91 17.67 7.89 11.40
CA GLU A 91 19.00 7.92 10.74
C GLU A 91 19.54 6.52 10.40
N ARG A 92 18.99 5.47 11.01
CA ARG A 92 19.43 4.07 10.84
C ARG A 92 18.54 3.27 9.88
N TYR A 93 17.44 3.86 9.43
CA TYR A 93 16.46 3.19 8.58
C TYR A 93 16.22 3.95 7.30
N VAL A 94 15.89 3.21 6.26
CA VAL A 94 15.51 3.75 4.96
C VAL A 94 13.99 3.64 4.82
N ASP A 95 13.33 4.77 4.58
CA ASP A 95 11.90 4.80 4.36
C ASP A 95 11.58 4.29 2.95
N LEU A 96 10.80 3.22 2.88
CA LEU A 96 10.23 2.71 1.63
C LEU A 96 8.73 3.02 1.61
N THR A 97 8.35 3.93 0.74
CA THR A 97 6.94 4.32 0.58
C THR A 97 6.37 3.65 -0.66
N ILE A 98 5.24 2.95 -0.50
CA ILE A 98 4.51 2.38 -1.63
C ILE A 98 3.92 3.54 -2.46
N GLN A 99 4.29 3.62 -3.73
CA GLN A 99 3.83 4.63 -4.67
C GLN A 99 2.51 4.20 -5.33
N LYS A 100 1.89 5.10 -6.12
CA LYS A 100 0.65 4.80 -6.86
C LYS A 100 0.84 3.70 -7.89
N GLU A 101 1.99 3.72 -8.55
CA GLU A 101 2.42 2.73 -9.54
C GLU A 101 2.54 1.33 -8.92
N ASP A 102 3.02 1.26 -7.67
CA ASP A 102 3.08 0.01 -6.92
C ASP A 102 1.68 -0.56 -6.65
N VAL A 103 0.69 0.31 -6.39
CA VAL A 103 -0.71 -0.12 -6.20
C VAL A 103 -1.26 -0.75 -7.46
N GLN A 104 -1.03 -0.17 -8.63
CA GLN A 104 -1.42 -0.75 -9.92
C GLN A 104 -0.79 -2.14 -10.11
N PHE A 105 0.51 -2.25 -9.83
CA PHE A 105 1.23 -3.53 -9.90
C PHE A 105 0.64 -4.57 -8.92
N ILE A 106 0.37 -4.19 -7.68
CA ILE A 106 -0.24 -5.08 -6.68
C ILE A 106 -1.62 -5.56 -7.14
N VAL A 107 -2.45 -4.67 -7.69
CA VAL A 107 -3.76 -5.02 -8.23
C VAL A 107 -3.63 -6.00 -9.40
N GLN A 108 -2.73 -5.76 -10.33
CA GLN A 108 -2.45 -6.68 -11.44
C GLN A 108 -2.06 -8.06 -10.95
N GLN A 109 -1.15 -8.14 -9.98
CA GLN A 109 -0.61 -9.40 -9.48
C GLN A 109 -1.55 -10.16 -8.54
N ARG A 110 -2.41 -9.48 -7.80
CA ARG A 110 -3.28 -10.13 -6.80
C ARG A 110 -4.72 -10.34 -7.24
N LEU A 111 -5.26 -9.39 -8.01
CA LEU A 111 -6.68 -9.41 -8.39
C LEU A 111 -6.91 -9.69 -9.87
N LEU A 112 -5.97 -9.30 -10.74
CA LEU A 112 -6.17 -9.27 -12.18
C LEU A 112 -5.19 -10.17 -12.93
N GLN A 113 -4.74 -11.26 -12.31
CA GLN A 113 -3.88 -12.23 -13.01
C GLN A 113 -4.58 -12.78 -14.25
N LYS A 114 -3.86 -12.76 -15.37
CA LYS A 114 -4.34 -13.21 -16.67
C LYS A 114 -3.27 -14.06 -17.36
N ASN A 115 -3.70 -15.14 -17.96
CA ASN A 115 -2.84 -15.89 -18.89
C ASN A 115 -2.78 -15.20 -20.27
N GLU A 116 -1.86 -15.61 -21.13
CA GLU A 116 -1.66 -14.99 -22.44
C GLU A 116 -2.87 -15.11 -23.35
N HIS A 117 -3.65 -16.18 -23.26
CA HIS A 117 -4.88 -16.34 -24.01
C HIS A 117 -5.94 -15.29 -23.60
N GLN A 118 -6.12 -15.08 -22.30
CA GLN A 118 -7.02 -14.04 -21.77
C GLN A 118 -6.57 -12.64 -22.19
N LYS A 119 -5.26 -12.34 -22.09
CA LYS A 119 -4.71 -11.06 -22.56
C LYS A 119 -4.96 -10.83 -24.05
N ALA A 120 -4.81 -11.88 -24.87
CA ALA A 120 -5.07 -11.79 -26.31
C ALA A 120 -6.54 -11.48 -26.60
N GLN A 121 -7.48 -12.11 -25.88
CA GLN A 121 -8.91 -11.84 -26.02
C GLN A 121 -9.25 -10.40 -25.60
N ILE A 122 -8.72 -9.93 -24.46
CA ILE A 122 -8.91 -8.56 -23.97
C ILE A 122 -8.32 -7.55 -24.98
N ARG A 123 -7.12 -7.80 -25.47
CA ARG A 123 -6.48 -6.95 -26.49
C ARG A 123 -7.34 -6.84 -27.74
N LYS A 124 -7.86 -7.96 -28.25
CA LYS A 124 -8.77 -7.98 -29.40
C LYS A 124 -10.04 -7.16 -29.14
N HIS A 125 -10.62 -7.28 -27.94
CA HIS A 125 -11.79 -6.51 -27.54
C HIS A 125 -11.48 -5.01 -27.47
N LEU A 126 -10.46 -4.61 -26.74
CA LEU A 126 -10.11 -3.19 -26.54
C LEU A 126 -9.65 -2.50 -27.84
N SER A 127 -9.00 -3.23 -28.74
CA SER A 127 -8.54 -2.69 -30.04
C SER A 127 -9.67 -2.13 -30.89
N GLN A 128 -10.91 -2.56 -30.70
CA GLN A 128 -12.08 -2.05 -31.41
C GLN A 128 -12.41 -0.60 -31.04
N PHE A 129 -11.93 -0.14 -29.87
CA PHE A 129 -12.24 1.18 -29.30
C PHE A 129 -11.06 2.15 -29.37
N THR A 130 -9.89 1.73 -29.81
CA THR A 130 -8.66 2.55 -29.82
C THR A 130 -8.76 3.79 -30.73
N THR A 131 -9.55 3.74 -31.80
CA THR A 131 -9.80 4.92 -32.65
C THR A 131 -10.62 5.98 -31.95
N MET A 132 -11.51 5.58 -31.04
CA MET A 132 -12.36 6.49 -30.27
C MET A 132 -11.64 7.04 -29.03
N PHE A 133 -10.65 6.31 -28.51
CA PHE A 133 -9.91 6.66 -27.30
C PHE A 133 -8.40 6.67 -27.56
N PRO A 134 -7.81 7.79 -27.99
CA PRO A 134 -6.38 7.89 -28.32
C PRO A 134 -5.44 7.51 -27.17
N HIS A 135 -5.83 7.83 -25.93
CA HIS A 135 -5.05 7.47 -24.75
C HIS A 135 -4.97 5.94 -24.56
N MET A 136 -6.06 5.23 -24.84
CA MET A 136 -6.08 3.76 -24.81
C MET A 136 -5.18 3.18 -25.91
N ASN A 137 -5.18 3.77 -27.10
CA ASN A 137 -4.32 3.32 -28.20
C ASN A 137 -2.84 3.39 -27.82
N ASN A 138 -2.42 4.50 -27.23
CA ASN A 138 -1.02 4.72 -26.83
C ASN A 138 -0.56 3.84 -25.67
N ASN A 139 -1.50 3.33 -24.85
CA ASN A 139 -1.21 2.61 -23.63
C ASN A 139 -1.92 1.25 -23.56
N LEU A 140 -2.21 0.63 -24.71
CA LEU A 140 -3.08 -0.55 -24.80
C LEU A 140 -2.66 -1.68 -23.86
N GLU A 141 -1.37 -1.98 -23.72
CA GLU A 141 -0.89 -3.04 -22.82
C GLU A 141 -1.20 -2.75 -21.35
N THR A 142 -1.15 -1.49 -20.93
CA THR A 142 -1.57 -1.09 -19.58
C THR A 142 -3.06 -1.37 -19.35
N TYR A 143 -3.90 -1.04 -20.35
CA TYR A 143 -5.32 -1.35 -20.30
C TYR A 143 -5.60 -2.85 -20.28
N VAL A 144 -4.88 -3.64 -21.09
CA VAL A 144 -5.00 -5.11 -21.11
C VAL A 144 -4.65 -5.70 -19.74
N ASN A 145 -3.54 -5.26 -19.13
CA ASN A 145 -3.09 -5.75 -17.84
C ASN A 145 -4.03 -5.35 -16.69
N LEU A 146 -4.62 -4.16 -16.74
CA LEU A 146 -5.53 -3.64 -15.73
C LEU A 146 -7.00 -4.00 -15.97
N PHE A 147 -7.37 -4.52 -17.15
CA PHE A 147 -8.77 -4.85 -17.47
C PHE A 147 -9.42 -5.69 -16.33
N PRO A 148 -10.62 -5.38 -15.89
CA PRO A 148 -11.58 -4.39 -16.39
C PRO A 148 -11.46 -2.99 -15.75
N VAL A 149 -10.33 -2.62 -15.15
CA VAL A 149 -10.13 -1.34 -14.49
C VAL A 149 -9.44 -0.34 -15.42
N HIS A 150 -10.01 0.87 -15.54
CA HIS A 150 -9.38 1.97 -16.27
C HIS A 150 -8.14 2.48 -15.49
N PRO A 151 -6.99 2.74 -16.13
CA PRO A 151 -5.79 3.23 -15.42
C PRO A 151 -6.02 4.46 -14.54
N SER A 152 -6.83 5.43 -15.00
CA SER A 152 -7.17 6.63 -14.23
C SER A 152 -7.94 6.36 -12.91
N TYR A 153 -8.45 5.16 -12.72
CA TYR A 153 -9.05 4.75 -11.45
C TYR A 153 -8.06 4.91 -10.30
N PHE A 154 -6.82 4.48 -10.50
CA PHE A 154 -5.77 4.57 -9.48
C PHE A 154 -5.24 5.99 -9.32
N GLU A 155 -5.16 6.75 -10.40
CA GLU A 155 -4.72 8.15 -10.39
C GLU A 155 -5.67 9.02 -9.55
N ASN A 156 -6.97 8.82 -9.73
CA ASN A 156 -8.00 9.60 -9.06
C ASN A 156 -8.31 9.10 -7.63
N PHE A 157 -8.08 7.81 -7.32
CA PHE A 157 -8.37 7.26 -5.99
C PHE A 157 -7.70 8.04 -4.86
N SER A 158 -6.48 8.49 -5.08
CA SER A 158 -5.73 9.26 -4.07
C SER A 158 -6.21 10.71 -3.93
N LEU A 159 -6.92 11.23 -4.92
CA LEU A 159 -7.51 12.57 -4.90
C LEU A 159 -8.87 12.55 -4.20
N ILE A 160 -9.59 11.44 -4.34
CA ILE A 160 -10.89 11.25 -3.71
C ILE A 160 -10.64 10.63 -2.33
N ARG A 161 -10.96 11.34 -1.26
CA ARG A 161 -10.74 10.92 0.14
C ARG A 161 -11.67 9.79 0.60
N ILE A 162 -11.99 8.84 -0.28
CA ILE A 162 -12.86 7.70 0.04
C ILE A 162 -12.20 6.74 1.02
N GLY A 163 -10.87 6.74 1.06
CA GLY A 163 -10.11 5.85 1.93
C GLY A 163 -8.80 6.45 2.41
N LYS A 164 -8.45 6.11 3.65
CA LYS A 164 -7.20 6.56 4.28
C LYS A 164 -6.00 5.68 3.91
N SER A 165 -6.22 4.54 3.23
CA SER A 165 -5.17 3.58 2.96
C SER A 165 -5.32 2.92 1.58
N GLN A 166 -4.19 2.49 1.02
CA GLN A 166 -4.14 1.72 -0.23
C GLN A 166 -4.87 0.36 -0.14
N ARG A 167 -5.06 -0.19 1.07
CA ARG A 167 -5.87 -1.41 1.29
C ARG A 167 -7.33 -1.21 0.87
N GLU A 168 -7.83 0.02 0.96
CA GLU A 168 -9.22 0.31 0.59
C GLU A 168 -9.44 0.28 -0.92
N VAL A 169 -8.42 0.61 -1.73
CA VAL A 169 -8.47 0.41 -3.19
C VAL A 169 -8.76 -1.06 -3.50
N LEU A 170 -7.97 -1.98 -2.92
CA LEU A 170 -8.12 -3.41 -3.13
C LEU A 170 -9.49 -3.91 -2.67
N LYS A 171 -9.96 -3.44 -1.51
CA LYS A 171 -11.27 -3.82 -0.95
C LYS A 171 -12.42 -3.33 -1.83
N THR A 172 -12.37 -2.07 -2.27
CA THR A 172 -13.40 -1.46 -3.13
C THR A 172 -13.44 -2.14 -4.49
N LEU A 173 -12.28 -2.38 -5.12
CA LEU A 173 -12.21 -3.12 -6.37
C LEU A 173 -12.68 -4.56 -6.23
N SER A 174 -12.29 -5.27 -5.18
CA SER A 174 -12.75 -6.63 -4.93
C SER A 174 -14.27 -6.71 -4.80
N LYS A 175 -14.88 -5.75 -4.10
CA LYS A 175 -16.34 -5.64 -4.01
C LYS A 175 -16.97 -5.39 -5.39
N LYS A 176 -16.42 -4.47 -6.20
CA LYS A 176 -16.92 -4.20 -7.55
C LYS A 176 -16.77 -5.41 -8.47
N PHE A 177 -15.65 -6.12 -8.41
CA PHE A 177 -15.46 -7.35 -9.20
C PHE A 177 -16.50 -8.42 -8.83
N SER A 178 -16.85 -8.55 -7.55
CA SER A 178 -17.89 -9.50 -7.12
C SER A 178 -19.25 -9.19 -7.72
N THR A 179 -19.54 -7.94 -8.08
CA THR A 179 -20.81 -7.58 -8.73
C THR A 179 -20.84 -7.86 -10.23
N ILE A 180 -19.69 -7.89 -10.90
CA ILE A 180 -19.60 -8.02 -12.36
C ILE A 180 -19.02 -9.36 -12.84
N ILE A 181 -18.62 -10.24 -11.91
CA ILE A 181 -17.87 -11.47 -12.25
C ILE A 181 -18.63 -12.42 -13.17
N ASN A 182 -19.96 -12.35 -13.16
CA ASN A 182 -20.83 -13.17 -13.99
C ASN A 182 -21.43 -12.40 -15.18
N ASP A 183 -21.07 -11.13 -15.34
CA ASP A 183 -21.58 -10.32 -16.43
C ASP A 183 -20.79 -10.57 -17.72
N GLU A 184 -21.47 -10.51 -18.84
CA GLU A 184 -20.81 -10.54 -20.14
C GLU A 184 -20.08 -9.23 -20.41
N VAL A 185 -18.93 -9.31 -21.09
CA VAL A 185 -18.20 -8.13 -21.54
C VAL A 185 -19.04 -7.42 -22.61
N PRO A 186 -19.38 -6.12 -22.42
CA PRO A 186 -20.19 -5.40 -23.40
C PRO A 186 -19.48 -5.30 -24.74
N THR A 187 -20.23 -5.37 -25.83
CA THR A 187 -19.70 -5.31 -27.21
C THR A 187 -19.69 -3.89 -27.79
N ASP A 188 -20.47 -2.99 -27.21
CA ASP A 188 -20.68 -1.59 -27.65
C ASP A 188 -19.79 -0.56 -26.92
N LYS A 189 -19.08 -0.99 -25.89
CA LYS A 189 -18.21 -0.15 -25.07
C LYS A 189 -17.04 -0.96 -24.49
N PRO A 190 -15.94 -0.30 -24.04
CA PRO A 190 -14.76 -0.99 -23.52
C PRO A 190 -15.01 -1.87 -22.29
N GLY A 191 -16.08 -1.63 -21.51
CA GLY A 191 -16.39 -2.41 -20.29
C GLY A 191 -15.42 -2.14 -19.15
N LEU A 192 -14.99 -0.89 -18.97
CA LEU A 192 -14.02 -0.48 -17.96
C LEU A 192 -14.69 0.12 -16.72
N ILE A 193 -14.21 -0.26 -15.56
CA ILE A 193 -14.53 0.39 -14.29
C ILE A 193 -13.71 1.68 -14.24
N CYS A 194 -14.38 2.82 -14.35
CA CYS A 194 -13.77 4.13 -14.31
C CYS A 194 -13.95 4.79 -12.94
N TYR A 195 -13.34 5.95 -12.73
CA TYR A 195 -13.36 6.68 -11.47
C TYR A 195 -14.77 7.22 -11.11
N ASP A 196 -15.66 7.40 -12.08
CA ASP A 196 -17.09 7.73 -11.85
C ASP A 196 -17.80 6.71 -10.96
N SER A 197 -17.33 5.46 -10.99
CA SER A 197 -17.85 4.40 -10.11
C SER A 197 -17.62 4.66 -8.63
N TYR A 198 -16.73 5.61 -8.25
CA TYR A 198 -16.57 6.06 -6.86
C TYR A 198 -17.78 6.83 -6.33
N TRP A 199 -18.58 7.43 -7.22
CA TRP A 199 -19.67 8.29 -6.80
C TRP A 199 -20.62 7.59 -5.83
N GLN A 200 -20.98 6.35 -6.11
CA GLN A 200 -21.84 5.57 -5.23
C GLN A 200 -21.19 5.27 -3.87
N ASP A 201 -19.89 5.01 -3.85
CA ASP A 201 -19.14 4.77 -2.62
C ASP A 201 -19.01 6.08 -1.80
N MET A 202 -18.89 7.23 -2.48
CA MET A 202 -18.90 8.55 -1.83
C MET A 202 -20.24 8.89 -1.20
N LEU A 203 -21.33 8.67 -1.91
CA LEU A 203 -22.70 8.90 -1.39
C LEU A 203 -23.01 8.00 -0.18
N GLY A 204 -22.46 6.80 -0.12
CA GLY A 204 -22.62 5.88 1.01
C GLY A 204 -21.75 6.21 2.23
N ASN A 205 -20.85 7.18 2.13
CA ASN A 205 -19.93 7.56 3.21
C ASN A 205 -20.40 8.85 3.89
N VAL A 206 -20.80 8.75 5.16
CA VAL A 206 -21.35 9.87 5.95
C VAL A 206 -20.36 11.04 6.05
N ASP A 207 -19.06 10.74 6.23
CA ASP A 207 -18.03 11.78 6.36
C ASP A 207 -17.82 12.54 5.05
N LEU A 208 -17.94 11.87 3.89
CA LEU A 208 -17.79 12.47 2.58
C LEU A 208 -19.04 13.23 2.13
N ASN A 209 -20.22 12.77 2.54
CA ASN A 209 -21.47 13.51 2.29
C ASN A 209 -21.52 14.86 3.00
N ALA A 210 -20.74 15.04 4.08
CA ALA A 210 -20.58 16.30 4.77
C ALA A 210 -19.63 17.28 4.04
N ASP A 211 -18.88 16.79 3.03
CA ASP A 211 -18.01 17.63 2.21
C ASP A 211 -18.86 18.56 1.32
N PRO A 212 -18.61 19.89 1.34
CA PRO A 212 -19.41 20.86 0.59
C PRO A 212 -19.44 20.61 -0.92
N ASP A 213 -18.32 20.11 -1.50
CA ASP A 213 -18.22 19.85 -2.94
C ASP A 213 -19.04 18.60 -3.32
N VAL A 214 -18.97 17.55 -2.51
CA VAL A 214 -19.78 16.33 -2.70
C VAL A 214 -21.27 16.65 -2.57
N SER A 215 -21.64 17.40 -1.53
CA SER A 215 -23.03 17.82 -1.31
C SER A 215 -23.58 18.67 -2.47
N LYS A 216 -22.78 19.61 -2.99
CA LYS A 216 -23.12 20.44 -4.13
C LYS A 216 -23.37 19.62 -5.40
N VAL A 217 -22.45 18.69 -5.73
CA VAL A 217 -22.62 17.83 -6.91
C VAL A 217 -23.81 16.90 -6.74
N SER A 218 -24.01 16.32 -5.56
CA SER A 218 -25.18 15.49 -5.26
C SER A 218 -26.50 16.21 -5.48
N SER A 219 -26.59 17.50 -5.09
CA SER A 219 -27.79 18.31 -5.30
C SER A 219 -28.10 18.65 -6.77
N ILE A 220 -27.08 18.57 -7.65
CA ILE A 220 -27.25 18.83 -9.10
C ILE A 220 -27.65 17.53 -9.83
N THR A 221 -27.23 16.37 -9.31
CA THR A 221 -27.45 15.06 -9.94
C THR A 221 -28.69 14.31 -9.41
N ALA A 222 -29.32 14.79 -8.36
CA ALA A 222 -30.57 14.26 -7.82
C ALA A 222 -31.79 14.86 -8.55
#